data_8d98268eecb9c04618ac09c2fcacb404
#
_entry.id   8d98268eecb9c04618ac09c2fcacb404
#
_cell.length_a   1.000
_cell.length_b   1.000
_cell.length_c   1.000
_cell.angle_alpha   90.00
_cell.angle_beta   90.00
_cell.angle_gamma   90.00
#
_symmetry.space_group_name_H-M   'P 1'
#
loop_
_entity.id
_entity.type
_entity.pdbx_description
1 polymer ?
#
loop_
_entity_poly.entity_id
_entity_poly.type
_entity_poly.pdbx_seq_one_letter_code
_entity_poly.pdbx_strand_id
1 'polypeptide(L)'
;MKINRLDHLVLTVKDIQTTLDFYIQVLGMESVTFGEGRVALIYGKQKINLHQLGSEFEPKARQVASGSADLCFITDTPILDIISHLEVHAIEVIEGPVQRTGAIGNILSVYIRDPDGNLIELSNYLTEA
;
A
#
# COMPACT_ATOMS: atom_id res chain seq x y z
N MET A 1 -7.74 27.19 5.12
CA MET A 1 -6.95 26.06 5.64
C MET A 1 -6.09 25.50 4.53
N LYS A 2 -4.89 25.06 4.85
CA LYS A 2 -3.96 24.49 3.86
C LYS A 2 -3.56 23.08 4.33
N ILE A 3 -3.84 22.07 3.51
CA ILE A 3 -3.45 20.68 3.80
C ILE A 3 -2.02 20.46 3.32
N ASN A 4 -1.16 19.94 4.19
CA ASN A 4 0.25 19.66 3.86
C ASN A 4 0.42 18.31 3.21
N ARG A 5 -0.12 17.25 3.81
CA ARG A 5 0.07 15.88 3.35
C ARG A 5 -0.93 14.94 4.01
N LEU A 6 -1.00 13.74 3.49
CA LEU A 6 -1.65 12.63 4.18
C LEU A 6 -0.69 12.12 5.27
N ASP A 7 -1.17 11.96 6.51
CA ASP A 7 -0.38 11.38 7.59
C ASP A 7 -0.52 9.86 7.62
N HIS A 8 -1.75 9.40 7.66
CA HIS A 8 -2.07 7.97 7.61
C HIS A 8 -3.48 7.76 7.05
N LEU A 9 -3.73 6.53 6.66
CA LEU A 9 -5.06 6.07 6.32
C LEU A 9 -5.34 4.76 7.04
N VAL A 10 -6.56 4.28 6.98
CA VAL A 10 -6.96 3.02 7.60
C VAL A 10 -7.41 2.05 6.53
N LEU A 11 -6.87 0.84 6.56
CA LEU A 11 -7.37 -0.30 5.79
C LEU A 11 -8.13 -1.23 6.73
N THR A 12 -9.34 -1.59 6.36
CA THR A 12 -10.06 -2.68 7.00
C THR A 12 -9.72 -3.96 6.24
N VAL A 13 -9.22 -4.97 6.96
CA VAL A 13 -8.68 -6.19 6.35
C VAL A 13 -9.34 -7.42 6.96
N LYS A 14 -9.41 -8.50 6.17
CA LYS A 14 -10.01 -9.76 6.60
C LYS A 14 -9.20 -10.45 7.67
N ASP A 15 -7.86 -10.36 7.59
CA ASP A 15 -6.94 -10.98 8.55
C ASP A 15 -5.67 -10.13 8.66
N ILE A 16 -5.46 -9.56 9.84
CA ILE A 16 -4.33 -8.65 10.08
C ILE A 16 -2.99 -9.36 9.83
N GLN A 17 -2.82 -10.60 10.29
CA GLN A 17 -1.54 -11.30 10.14
C GLN A 17 -1.19 -11.54 8.66
N THR A 18 -2.16 -11.97 7.87
CA THR A 18 -1.96 -12.16 6.41
C THR A 18 -1.57 -10.84 5.74
N THR A 19 -2.22 -9.75 6.13
CA THR A 19 -1.90 -8.41 5.63
C THR A 19 -0.49 -7.99 6.02
N LEU A 20 -0.10 -8.18 7.28
CA LEU A 20 1.25 -7.87 7.74
C LEU A 20 2.30 -8.66 6.97
N ASP A 21 2.09 -9.95 6.77
CA ASP A 21 3.03 -10.81 6.05
C ASP A 21 3.27 -10.28 4.62
N PHE A 22 2.21 -9.90 3.93
CA PHE A 22 2.32 -9.37 2.57
C PHE A 22 3.07 -8.03 2.54
N TYR A 23 2.62 -7.05 3.33
CA TYR A 23 3.19 -5.71 3.27
C TYR A 23 4.63 -5.66 3.80
N ILE A 24 4.99 -6.54 4.72
CA ILE A 24 6.37 -6.63 5.24
C ILE A 24 7.27 -7.37 4.25
N GLN A 25 6.88 -8.58 3.83
CA GLN A 25 7.73 -9.43 2.99
C GLN A 25 7.81 -8.97 1.55
N VAL A 26 6.69 -8.53 0.98
CA VAL A 26 6.63 -8.13 -0.42
C VAL A 26 6.96 -6.65 -0.59
N LEU A 27 6.36 -5.77 0.22
CA LEU A 27 6.51 -4.33 0.06
C LEU A 27 7.57 -3.70 0.97
N GLY A 28 8.18 -4.48 1.86
CA GLY A 28 9.28 -3.98 2.69
C GLY A 28 8.90 -3.01 3.78
N MET A 29 7.63 -2.95 4.16
CA MET A 29 7.18 -2.11 5.26
C MET A 29 7.53 -2.73 6.61
N GLU A 30 7.44 -1.94 7.67
CA GLU A 30 7.59 -2.40 9.04
C GLU A 30 6.25 -2.33 9.76
N SER A 31 6.05 -3.18 10.77
CA SER A 31 4.85 -3.12 11.59
C SER A 31 5.14 -2.49 12.93
N VAL A 32 4.11 -1.86 13.51
CA VAL A 32 4.16 -1.32 14.86
C VAL A 32 2.82 -1.60 15.54
N THR A 33 2.90 -1.93 16.83
CA THR A 33 1.73 -2.04 17.69
C THR A 33 1.69 -0.80 18.57
N PHE A 34 0.53 -0.17 18.67
CA PHE A 34 0.34 1.04 19.45
C PHE A 34 -1.02 1.02 20.14
N GLY A 35 -1.17 1.89 21.15
CA GLY A 35 -2.39 1.92 21.94
C GLY A 35 -2.70 0.55 22.55
N GLU A 36 -3.96 0.16 22.56
CA GLU A 36 -4.41 -1.13 23.09
C GLU A 36 -4.66 -2.11 21.95
N GLY A 37 -3.58 -2.76 21.48
CA GLY A 37 -3.68 -3.80 20.45
C GLY A 37 -3.93 -3.28 19.04
N ARG A 38 -3.66 -2.01 18.78
CA ARG A 38 -3.75 -1.44 17.44
C ARG A 38 -2.47 -1.72 16.67
N VAL A 39 -2.62 -2.01 15.39
CA VAL A 39 -1.50 -2.39 14.51
C VAL A 39 -1.46 -1.45 13.32
N ALA A 40 -0.26 -1.06 12.93
CA ALA A 40 -0.04 -0.26 11.73
C ALA A 40 1.17 -0.76 10.95
N LEU A 41 1.17 -0.43 9.66
CA LEU A 41 2.31 -0.58 8.76
C LEU A 41 2.97 0.78 8.60
N ILE A 42 4.29 0.83 8.70
CA ILE A 42 5.07 2.07 8.59
C ILE A 42 5.94 2.01 7.34
N TYR A 43 5.94 3.09 6.60
CA TYR A 43 6.81 3.31 5.45
C TYR A 43 7.07 4.80 5.30
N GLY A 44 8.32 5.17 5.00
CA GLY A 44 8.70 6.59 4.93
C GLY A 44 8.28 7.33 6.20
N LYS A 45 7.52 8.40 6.03
CA LYS A 45 6.98 9.21 7.13
C LYS A 45 5.46 9.04 7.27
N GLN A 46 4.92 7.97 6.73
CA GLN A 46 3.49 7.68 6.72
C GLN A 46 3.22 6.31 7.32
N LYS A 47 1.96 6.04 7.58
CA LYS A 47 1.55 4.72 8.04
C LYS A 47 0.17 4.35 7.52
N ILE A 48 -0.12 3.07 7.56
CA ILE A 48 -1.44 2.52 7.32
C ILE A 48 -1.87 1.82 8.59
N ASN A 49 -2.90 2.35 9.25
CA ASN A 49 -3.51 1.66 10.39
C ASN A 49 -4.36 0.51 9.88
N LEU A 50 -4.31 -0.62 10.55
CA LEU A 50 -5.07 -1.81 10.18
C LEU A 50 -6.23 -2.02 11.14
N HIS A 51 -7.44 -2.17 10.59
CA HIS A 51 -8.62 -2.60 11.33
C HIS A 51 -8.99 -4.02 10.90
N GLN A 52 -9.25 -4.87 11.88
CA GLN A 52 -9.80 -6.20 11.61
C GLN A 52 -11.27 -6.05 11.23
N LEU A 53 -11.65 -6.60 10.07
CA LEU A 53 -13.05 -6.57 9.62
C LEU A 53 -13.97 -7.19 10.68
N GLY A 54 -15.00 -6.46 11.05
CA GLY A 54 -15.94 -6.87 12.10
C GLY A 54 -15.54 -6.46 13.52
N SER A 55 -14.32 -5.95 13.70
CA SER A 55 -13.79 -5.51 15.00
C SER A 55 -13.07 -4.19 14.90
N GLU A 56 -13.56 -3.31 14.03
CA GLU A 56 -12.96 -1.99 13.78
C GLU A 56 -13.03 -1.12 15.04
N PHE A 57 -12.06 -0.24 15.18
CA PHE A 57 -12.06 0.79 16.25
C PHE A 57 -12.90 1.99 15.82
N GLU A 58 -13.62 2.57 16.75
CA GLU A 58 -14.37 3.81 16.52
C GLU A 58 -13.51 5.04 16.84
N PRO A 59 -13.66 6.19 16.16
CA PRO A 59 -14.52 6.38 14.98
C PRO A 59 -13.92 5.72 13.74
N LYS A 60 -14.78 5.36 12.79
CA LYS A 60 -14.37 4.71 11.55
C LYS A 60 -15.13 5.29 10.36
N ALA A 61 -14.72 4.90 9.14
CA ALA A 61 -15.46 5.28 7.95
C ALA A 61 -16.90 4.75 8.01
N ARG A 62 -17.82 5.45 7.36
CA ARG A 62 -19.24 5.06 7.35
C ARG A 62 -19.48 3.72 6.68
N GLN A 63 -18.77 3.45 5.59
CA GLN A 63 -18.92 2.21 4.82
C GLN A 63 -17.57 1.51 4.74
N VAL A 64 -17.27 0.73 5.77
CA VAL A 64 -16.02 -0.05 5.79
C VAL A 64 -16.21 -1.32 4.98
N ALA A 65 -15.16 -1.68 4.23
CA ALA A 65 -15.13 -2.92 3.47
C ALA A 65 -13.66 -3.32 3.27
N SER A 66 -13.40 -4.63 3.21
CA SER A 66 -12.10 -5.12 2.78
C SER A 66 -12.04 -5.09 1.24
N GLY A 67 -10.85 -4.83 0.69
CA GLY A 67 -10.62 -4.93 -0.75
C GLY A 67 -11.14 -3.78 -1.60
N SER A 68 -11.48 -2.65 -0.99
CA SER A 68 -12.01 -1.48 -1.70
C SER A 68 -10.99 -0.37 -1.92
N ALA A 69 -9.77 -0.53 -1.45
CA ALA A 69 -8.74 0.49 -1.60
C ALA A 69 -8.02 0.38 -2.94
N ASP A 70 -7.52 1.52 -3.40
CA ASP A 70 -6.73 1.67 -4.62
C ASP A 70 -5.63 2.66 -4.26
N LEU A 71 -4.39 2.16 -4.15
CA LEU A 71 -3.28 2.91 -3.60
C LEU A 71 -2.10 2.90 -4.56
N CYS A 72 -1.43 4.05 -4.68
CA CYS A 72 -0.17 4.15 -5.41
C CYS A 72 0.95 4.48 -4.44
N PHE A 73 1.98 3.63 -4.41
CA PHE A 73 3.20 3.86 -3.65
C PHE A 73 4.34 4.24 -4.57
N ILE A 74 5.07 5.27 -4.19
CA ILE A 74 6.29 5.68 -4.88
C ILE A 74 7.48 5.00 -4.21
N THR A 75 8.37 4.45 -5.01
CA THR A 75 9.61 3.83 -4.54
C THR A 75 10.76 4.23 -5.46
N ASP A 76 11.97 4.24 -4.90
CA ASP A 76 13.19 4.45 -5.68
C ASP A 76 13.75 3.14 -6.26
N THR A 77 13.20 1.99 -5.83
CA THR A 77 13.58 0.70 -6.40
C THR A 77 13.20 0.68 -7.88
N PRO A 78 14.15 0.48 -8.81
CA PRO A 78 13.85 0.48 -10.23
C PRO A 78 12.76 -0.51 -10.61
N ILE A 79 11.91 -0.15 -11.55
CA ILE A 79 10.73 -0.94 -11.93
C ILE A 79 11.07 -2.38 -12.31
N LEU A 80 12.21 -2.60 -12.99
CA LEU A 80 12.63 -3.96 -13.38
C LEU A 80 13.00 -4.80 -12.16
N ASP A 81 13.58 -4.19 -11.13
CA ASP A 81 13.90 -4.86 -9.87
C ASP A 81 12.63 -5.16 -9.07
N ILE A 82 11.64 -4.27 -9.13
CA ILE A 82 10.31 -4.51 -8.55
C ILE A 82 9.70 -5.76 -9.18
N ILE A 83 9.70 -5.84 -10.50
CA ILE A 83 9.12 -6.98 -11.23
C ILE A 83 9.81 -8.28 -10.84
N SER A 84 11.15 -8.29 -10.78
CA SER A 84 11.92 -9.46 -10.35
C SER A 84 11.58 -9.87 -8.92
N HIS A 85 11.47 -8.90 -8.02
CA HIS A 85 11.11 -9.13 -6.63
C HIS A 85 9.72 -9.74 -6.50
N LEU A 86 8.74 -9.21 -7.23
CA LEU A 86 7.38 -9.73 -7.24
C LEU A 86 7.34 -11.18 -7.77
N GLU A 87 8.13 -11.47 -8.79
CA GLU A 87 8.23 -12.82 -9.34
C GLU A 87 8.77 -13.81 -8.30
N VAL A 88 9.81 -13.43 -7.55
CA VAL A 88 10.37 -14.24 -6.47
C VAL A 88 9.31 -14.58 -5.41
N HIS A 89 8.41 -13.64 -5.12
CA HIS A 89 7.34 -13.83 -4.16
C HIS A 89 6.05 -14.40 -4.75
N ALA A 90 6.08 -14.80 -6.02
CA ALA A 90 4.92 -15.36 -6.75
C ALA A 90 3.72 -14.41 -6.76
N ILE A 91 3.98 -13.09 -6.86
CA ILE A 91 2.95 -12.07 -6.96
C ILE A 91 2.75 -11.73 -8.44
N GLU A 92 1.51 -11.86 -8.91
CA GLU A 92 1.16 -11.54 -10.29
C GLU A 92 1.14 -10.03 -10.53
N VAL A 93 1.83 -9.58 -11.59
CA VAL A 93 1.68 -8.23 -12.11
C VAL A 93 0.48 -8.24 -13.05
N ILE A 94 -0.61 -7.57 -12.65
CA ILE A 94 -1.85 -7.58 -13.42
C ILE A 94 -1.82 -6.58 -14.59
N GLU A 95 -0.99 -5.56 -14.52
CA GLU A 95 -0.77 -4.61 -15.60
C GLU A 95 0.57 -3.90 -15.41
N GLY A 96 1.23 -3.58 -16.51
CA GLY A 96 2.47 -2.82 -16.50
C GLY A 96 3.71 -3.63 -16.89
N PRO A 97 4.87 -2.94 -17.04
CA PRO A 97 5.10 -1.52 -16.78
C PRO A 97 4.33 -0.61 -17.72
N VAL A 98 3.75 0.44 -17.20
CA VAL A 98 2.93 1.38 -17.95
C VAL A 98 3.13 2.79 -17.41
N GLN A 99 3.16 3.78 -18.30
CA GLN A 99 3.27 5.17 -17.88
C GLN A 99 1.92 5.70 -17.40
N ARG A 100 1.96 6.42 -16.31
CA ARG A 100 0.78 7.06 -15.70
C ARG A 100 1.14 8.49 -15.30
N THR A 101 0.13 9.27 -14.96
CA THR A 101 0.29 10.62 -14.44
C THR A 101 0.23 10.59 -12.92
N GLY A 102 1.34 10.93 -12.27
CA GLY A 102 1.42 11.06 -10.83
C GLY A 102 0.99 12.44 -10.35
N ALA A 103 1.08 12.66 -9.04
CA ALA A 103 0.68 13.94 -8.46
C ALA A 103 1.58 15.11 -8.89
N ILE A 104 2.87 14.85 -9.12
CA ILE A 104 3.87 15.89 -9.44
C ILE A 104 4.67 15.58 -10.71
N GLY A 105 4.22 14.65 -11.54
CA GLY A 105 4.90 14.29 -12.77
C GLY A 105 4.52 12.91 -13.26
N ASN A 106 5.12 12.48 -14.36
CA ASN A 106 4.87 11.16 -14.92
C ASN A 106 5.56 10.08 -14.10
N ILE A 107 4.91 8.94 -13.99
CA ILE A 107 5.39 7.77 -13.26
C ILE A 107 5.34 6.54 -14.18
N LEU A 108 6.19 5.56 -13.86
CA LEU A 108 6.16 4.25 -14.49
C LEU A 108 5.69 3.25 -13.45
N SER A 109 4.64 2.50 -13.77
CA SER A 109 3.88 1.74 -12.77
C SER A 109 3.70 0.29 -13.13
N VAL A 110 3.64 -0.56 -12.11
CA VAL A 110 3.09 -1.91 -12.17
C VAL A 110 1.97 -2.03 -11.15
N TYR A 111 0.96 -2.83 -11.47
CA TYR A 111 -0.23 -3.05 -10.64
C TYR A 111 -0.26 -4.46 -10.11
N ILE A 112 -0.55 -4.60 -8.83
CA ILE A 112 -0.71 -5.90 -8.15
C ILE A 112 -1.94 -5.85 -7.24
N ARG A 113 -2.30 -7.00 -6.66
CA ARG A 113 -3.33 -7.10 -5.63
C ARG A 113 -2.71 -7.49 -4.31
N ASP A 114 -3.22 -6.90 -3.23
CA ASP A 114 -2.88 -7.35 -1.88
C ASP A 114 -3.79 -8.54 -1.47
N PRO A 115 -3.61 -9.15 -0.27
CA PRO A 115 -4.40 -10.31 0.13
C PRO A 115 -5.91 -10.09 0.16
N ASP A 116 -6.38 -8.87 0.37
CA ASP A 116 -7.81 -8.53 0.37
C ASP A 116 -8.35 -8.17 -1.01
N GLY A 117 -7.47 -8.09 -2.02
CA GLY A 117 -7.85 -7.66 -3.36
C GLY A 117 -7.76 -6.16 -3.58
N ASN A 118 -7.20 -5.40 -2.65
CA ASN A 118 -6.92 -3.99 -2.87
C ASN A 118 -5.99 -3.83 -4.06
N LEU A 119 -6.23 -2.83 -4.89
CA LEU A 119 -5.36 -2.52 -6.02
C LEU A 119 -4.17 -1.72 -5.52
N ILE A 120 -2.97 -2.23 -5.79
CA ILE A 120 -1.73 -1.57 -5.39
C ILE A 120 -0.93 -1.25 -6.64
N GLU A 121 -0.61 0.01 -6.82
CA GLU A 121 0.25 0.51 -7.88
C GLU A 121 1.62 0.83 -7.28
N LEU A 122 2.68 0.26 -7.86
CA LEU A 122 4.07 0.50 -7.43
C LEU A 122 4.77 1.27 -8.53
N SER A 123 5.33 2.43 -8.21
CA SER A 123 5.73 3.39 -9.24
C SER A 123 7.06 4.06 -8.95
N ASN A 124 7.78 4.34 -10.04
CA ASN A 124 8.92 5.24 -10.05
C ASN A 124 8.51 6.55 -10.71
N TYR A 125 8.91 7.68 -10.13
CA TYR A 125 8.83 8.91 -10.89
C TYR A 125 9.84 8.87 -12.04
N LEU A 126 9.38 9.30 -13.22
CA LEU A 126 10.27 9.43 -14.38
C LEU A 126 11.01 10.77 -14.27
N THR A 127 12.34 10.70 -14.35
CA THR A 127 13.15 11.89 -14.39
C THR A 127 13.21 12.38 -15.83
N GLU A 128 12.96 13.68 -16.04
CA GLU A 128 13.19 14.28 -17.36
C GLU A 128 14.68 14.35 -17.63
N ALA A 129 15.05 13.90 -18.82
CA ALA A 129 16.44 13.97 -19.28
C ALA A 129 16.81 15.40 -19.64
#